data_d017eb7e0fbdd20faf3d241029f23554
#
_entry.id   d017eb7e0fbdd20faf3d241029f23554
#
_cell.length_a   1.000
_cell.length_b   1.000
_cell.length_c   1.000
_cell.angle_alpha   90.00
_cell.angle_beta   90.00
_cell.angle_gamma   90.00
#
_symmetry.space_group_name_H-M   'P 1'
#
loop_
_entity.id
_entity.type
_entity.pdbx_description
1 polymer ?
#
loop_
_entity_poly.entity_id
_entity_poly.type
_entity_poly.pdbx_seq_one_letter_code
_entity_poly.pdbx_strand_id
1 'polypeptide(L)'
;MFGWIIAFFSGIAKLFLRVSYTQNFPPPLSPEEEADCFRRMKNGERHARDMLIEHNMRLVAHIVKKYYTAAQNQEDLISIGTIGLIKAIDSFNPENGARFATYAGKCLQNEILMYFRSQKKTSGEVYINDPIDTDKDGNPLTYIDIIKIDDNIAEDLDAKITGTKALRIIANELDERERAIIILRYGLSGKPAITQREVAQRLK
;
A
#
# COMPACT_ATOMS: atom_id res chain seq x y z
N MET A 1 3.93 38.30 47.84
CA MET A 1 3.22 37.10 47.32
C MET A 1 3.42 36.84 45.82
N PHE A 2 3.73 37.82 44.98
CA PHE A 2 3.91 37.65 43.54
C PHE A 2 5.21 36.98 43.08
N GLY A 3 6.29 37.05 43.85
CA GLY A 3 7.60 36.51 43.46
C GLY A 3 7.65 34.99 43.35
N TRP A 4 6.90 34.28 44.17
CA TRP A 4 6.84 32.80 44.14
C TRP A 4 6.08 32.26 42.90
N ILE A 5 5.06 32.97 42.47
CA ILE A 5 4.30 32.59 41.26
C ILE A 5 5.18 32.75 40.02
N ILE A 6 5.93 33.85 39.91
CA ILE A 6 6.84 34.09 38.79
C ILE A 6 7.97 33.06 38.78
N ALA A 7 8.54 32.68 39.94
CA ALA A 7 9.56 31.67 40.05
C ALA A 7 9.03 30.27 39.65
N PHE A 8 7.80 29.94 40.04
CA PHE A 8 7.13 28.69 39.66
C PHE A 8 6.88 28.59 38.16
N PHE A 9 6.31 29.64 37.55
CA PHE A 9 6.10 29.69 36.08
C PHE A 9 7.41 29.75 35.31
N SER A 10 8.44 30.40 35.80
CA SER A 10 9.80 30.38 35.22
C SER A 10 10.41 28.98 35.29
N GLY A 11 10.18 28.23 36.38
CA GLY A 11 10.62 26.84 36.53
C GLY A 11 9.92 25.91 35.52
N ILE A 12 8.61 26.02 35.36
CA ILE A 12 7.84 25.25 34.41
C ILE A 12 8.22 25.62 32.96
N ALA A 13 8.38 26.90 32.65
CA ALA A 13 8.83 27.34 31.32
C ALA A 13 10.24 26.81 30.98
N LYS A 14 11.16 26.82 31.96
CA LYS A 14 12.49 26.21 31.78
C LYS A 14 12.44 24.70 31.62
N LEU A 15 11.52 24.03 32.33
CA LEU A 15 11.31 22.58 32.17
C LEU A 15 10.75 22.26 30.76
N PHE A 16 9.76 23.01 30.31
CA PHE A 16 9.18 22.88 28.96
C PHE A 16 10.22 23.17 27.86
N LEU A 17 11.01 24.24 28.01
CA LEU A 17 12.10 24.56 27.08
C LEU A 17 13.19 23.49 27.08
N ARG A 18 13.46 22.87 28.22
CA ARG A 18 14.45 21.80 28.32
C ARG A 18 13.96 20.48 27.70
N VAL A 19 12.69 20.16 27.82
CA VAL A 19 12.07 18.99 27.16
C VAL A 19 11.99 19.18 25.64
N SER A 20 11.78 20.40 25.15
CA SER A 20 11.76 20.68 23.70
C SER A 20 13.16 20.71 23.06
N TYR A 21 14.24 20.79 23.84
CA TYR A 21 15.60 20.98 23.34
C TYR A 21 16.45 19.70 23.32
N THR A 22 15.91 18.54 23.73
CA THR A 22 16.68 17.29 23.91
C THR A 22 16.53 16.28 22.77
N GLN A 23 16.16 16.71 21.58
CA GLN A 23 16.36 15.88 20.38
C GLN A 23 17.66 16.29 19.66
N ASN A 24 18.78 16.27 20.37
CA ASN A 24 20.08 16.38 19.74
C ASN A 24 20.46 15.00 19.20
N PHE A 25 20.27 14.80 17.89
CA PHE A 25 20.92 13.68 17.21
C PHE A 25 22.42 13.70 17.54
N PRO A 26 23.05 12.55 17.74
CA PRO A 26 24.50 12.49 18.00
C PRO A 26 25.25 13.19 16.86
N PRO A 27 26.46 13.74 17.16
CA PRO A 27 27.28 14.36 16.14
C PRO A 27 27.64 13.33 15.04
N PRO A 28 27.88 13.78 13.81
CA PRO A 28 28.32 12.88 12.75
C PRO A 28 29.66 12.24 13.11
N LEU A 29 29.85 11.00 12.68
CA LEU A 29 31.13 10.29 12.81
C LEU A 29 32.22 10.98 12.00
N SER A 30 33.46 10.89 12.47
CA SER A 30 34.61 11.25 11.64
C SER A 30 34.78 10.27 10.47
N PRO A 31 35.45 10.65 9.39
CA PRO A 31 35.64 9.74 8.23
C PRO A 31 36.33 8.42 8.61
N GLU A 32 37.20 8.46 9.61
CA GLU A 32 37.91 7.26 10.08
C GLU A 32 36.99 6.35 10.88
N GLU A 33 36.19 6.90 11.79
CA GLU A 33 35.18 6.16 12.56
C GLU A 33 34.10 5.57 11.65
N GLU A 34 33.64 6.34 10.64
CA GLU A 34 32.66 5.88 9.65
C GLU A 34 33.20 4.66 8.89
N ALA A 35 34.46 4.73 8.42
CA ALA A 35 35.09 3.63 7.70
C ALA A 35 35.32 2.40 8.63
N ASP A 36 35.67 2.60 9.89
CA ASP A 36 35.80 1.52 10.87
C ASP A 36 34.43 0.84 11.14
N CYS A 37 33.39 1.64 11.33
CA CYS A 37 32.03 1.11 11.52
C CYS A 37 31.57 0.27 10.32
N PHE A 38 31.81 0.70 9.07
CA PHE A 38 31.49 -0.10 7.88
C PHE A 38 32.27 -1.41 7.83
N ARG A 39 33.55 -1.40 8.21
CA ARG A 39 34.38 -2.62 8.28
C ARG A 39 33.86 -3.60 9.33
N ARG A 40 33.52 -3.12 10.52
CA ARG A 40 32.95 -3.92 11.62
C ARG A 40 31.58 -4.49 11.27
N MET A 41 30.75 -3.68 10.60
CA MET A 41 29.44 -4.13 10.09
C MET A 41 29.60 -5.27 9.05
N LYS A 42 30.58 -5.18 8.14
CA LYS A 42 30.88 -6.28 7.19
C LYS A 42 31.26 -7.59 7.92
N ASN A 43 31.84 -7.50 9.11
CA ASN A 43 32.17 -8.65 9.97
C ASN A 43 30.97 -9.14 10.81
N GLY A 44 29.78 -8.58 10.63
CA GLY A 44 28.55 -9.01 11.28
C GLY A 44 28.24 -8.33 12.61
N GLU A 45 28.96 -7.26 12.98
CA GLU A 45 28.74 -6.53 14.23
C GLU A 45 27.51 -5.61 14.12
N ARG A 46 26.42 -5.97 14.81
CA ARG A 46 25.17 -5.20 14.80
C ARG A 46 25.33 -3.81 15.41
N HIS A 47 26.11 -3.68 16.48
CA HIS A 47 26.32 -2.40 17.15
C HIS A 47 26.95 -1.35 16.22
N ALA A 48 27.89 -1.74 15.36
CA ALA A 48 28.48 -0.83 14.37
C ALA A 48 27.44 -0.33 13.36
N ARG A 49 26.49 -1.18 12.97
CA ARG A 49 25.35 -0.79 12.13
C ARG A 49 24.43 0.23 12.81
N ASP A 50 24.10 -0.01 14.08
CA ASP A 50 23.24 0.89 14.86
C ASP A 50 23.90 2.25 15.03
N MET A 51 25.21 2.30 15.31
CA MET A 51 25.99 3.54 15.37
C MET A 51 25.93 4.32 14.03
N LEU A 52 26.08 3.64 12.90
CA LEU A 52 25.97 4.29 11.59
C LEU A 52 24.58 4.91 11.38
N ILE A 53 23.51 4.25 11.83
CA ILE A 53 22.15 4.77 11.73
C ILE A 53 21.99 6.01 12.62
N GLU A 54 22.30 5.90 13.90
CA GLU A 54 22.09 6.96 14.89
C GLU A 54 22.84 8.25 14.54
N HIS A 55 24.12 8.13 14.17
CA HIS A 55 24.97 9.27 13.85
C HIS A 55 24.65 9.94 12.50
N ASN A 56 23.85 9.27 11.64
CA ASN A 56 23.41 9.81 10.35
C ASN A 56 21.94 10.29 10.33
N MET A 57 21.22 10.27 11.45
CA MET A 57 19.83 10.74 11.53
C MET A 57 19.69 12.25 11.19
N ARG A 58 20.74 13.05 11.43
CA ARG A 58 20.76 14.47 11.02
C ARG A 58 20.67 14.62 9.50
N LEU A 59 21.26 13.70 8.73
CA LEU A 59 21.18 13.69 7.28
C LEU A 59 19.73 13.41 6.84
N VAL A 60 19.04 12.47 7.51
CA VAL A 60 17.61 12.19 7.27
C VAL A 60 16.79 13.45 7.46
N ALA A 61 16.90 14.10 8.63
CA ALA A 61 16.16 15.31 8.94
C ALA A 61 16.43 16.44 7.92
N HIS A 62 17.69 16.61 7.49
CA HIS A 62 18.06 17.62 6.50
C HIS A 62 17.44 17.38 5.14
N ILE A 63 17.42 16.13 4.68
CA ILE A 63 16.86 15.79 3.36
C ILE A 63 15.35 15.84 3.39
N VAL A 64 14.72 15.27 4.41
CA VAL A 64 13.27 15.23 4.58
C VAL A 64 12.68 16.64 4.66
N LYS A 65 13.38 17.59 5.29
CA LYS A 65 12.95 18.99 5.38
C LYS A 65 12.65 19.63 4.01
N LYS A 66 13.32 19.19 2.94
CA LYS A 66 13.08 19.70 1.58
C LYS A 66 11.71 19.30 1.02
N TYR A 67 11.10 18.25 1.59
CA TYR A 67 9.83 17.68 1.14
C TYR A 67 8.65 17.97 2.07
N TYR A 68 8.85 18.71 3.16
CA TYR A 68 7.81 19.00 4.16
C TYR A 68 6.56 19.69 3.57
N THR A 69 6.76 20.58 2.60
CA THR A 69 5.65 21.30 1.97
C THR A 69 4.81 20.43 1.06
N ALA A 70 5.33 19.30 0.60
CA ALA A 70 4.66 18.38 -0.30
C ALA A 70 3.96 17.21 0.45
N ALA A 71 4.19 17.08 1.76
CA ALA A 71 3.67 15.97 2.55
C ALA A 71 2.53 16.42 3.46
N GLN A 72 1.50 15.59 3.55
CA GLN A 72 0.41 15.77 4.51
C GLN A 72 0.87 15.38 5.94
N ASN A 73 1.78 14.41 6.05
CA ASN A 73 2.32 13.93 7.32
C ASN A 73 3.86 13.98 7.31
N GLN A 74 4.43 14.84 8.15
CA GLN A 74 5.87 15.03 8.27
C GLN A 74 6.56 13.86 8.99
N GLU A 75 5.86 13.21 9.93
CA GLU A 75 6.38 12.09 10.70
C GLU A 75 6.60 10.86 9.82
N ASP A 76 5.68 10.61 8.87
CA ASP A 76 5.82 9.54 7.89
C ASP A 76 7.05 9.74 7.02
N LEU A 77 7.32 10.99 6.60
CA LEU A 77 8.52 11.28 5.80
C LEU A 77 9.82 10.98 6.55
N ILE A 78 9.87 11.26 7.85
CA ILE A 78 11.05 10.94 8.66
C ILE A 78 11.22 9.43 8.75
N SER A 79 10.13 8.69 8.96
CA SER A 79 10.14 7.23 9.00
C SER A 79 10.61 6.63 7.68
N ILE A 80 10.09 7.12 6.56
CA ILE A 80 10.49 6.70 5.21
C ILE A 80 11.96 7.07 4.92
N GLY A 81 12.36 8.27 5.30
CA GLY A 81 13.76 8.68 5.21
C GLY A 81 14.68 7.77 6.02
N THR A 82 14.26 7.36 7.23
CA THR A 82 15.01 6.41 8.05
C THR A 82 15.15 5.05 7.39
N ILE A 83 14.08 4.54 6.75
CA ILE A 83 14.13 3.31 5.95
C ILE A 83 15.14 3.46 4.80
N GLY A 84 15.12 4.62 4.11
CA GLY A 84 16.08 4.93 3.05
C GLY A 84 17.52 4.96 3.54
N LEU A 85 17.78 5.49 4.75
CA LEU A 85 19.10 5.48 5.38
C LEU A 85 19.56 4.05 5.69
N ILE A 86 18.69 3.23 6.28
CA ILE A 86 18.99 1.83 6.59
C ILE A 86 19.36 1.06 5.33
N LYS A 87 18.57 1.19 4.26
CA LYS A 87 18.87 0.58 2.97
C LYS A 87 20.21 1.05 2.41
N ALA A 88 20.51 2.35 2.57
CA ALA A 88 21.78 2.90 2.12
C ALA A 88 22.97 2.32 2.90
N ILE A 89 22.87 2.18 4.22
CA ILE A 89 23.93 1.59 5.07
C ILE A 89 24.16 0.14 4.66
N ASP A 90 23.08 -0.63 4.51
CA ASP A 90 23.16 -2.06 4.18
C ASP A 90 23.73 -2.35 2.78
N SER A 91 23.58 -1.40 1.84
CA SER A 91 24.01 -1.57 0.43
C SER A 91 25.27 -0.77 0.07
N PHE A 92 25.80 0.04 0.97
CA PHE A 92 26.98 0.86 0.68
C PHE A 92 28.25 0.03 0.59
N ASN A 93 29.02 0.27 -0.50
CA ASN A 93 30.38 -0.27 -0.62
C ASN A 93 31.42 0.86 -0.61
N PRO A 94 32.25 0.96 0.45
CA PRO A 94 33.30 1.97 0.56
C PRO A 94 34.34 1.93 -0.58
N GLU A 95 34.52 0.78 -1.22
CA GLU A 95 35.50 0.58 -2.30
C GLU A 95 35.16 1.36 -3.58
N ASN A 96 33.92 1.79 -3.74
CA ASN A 96 33.47 2.56 -4.90
C ASN A 96 33.96 4.02 -4.90
N GLY A 97 34.72 4.49 -3.90
CA GLY A 97 35.31 5.81 -3.81
C GLY A 97 34.29 6.97 -3.60
N ALA A 98 33.01 6.67 -3.46
CA ALA A 98 31.99 7.67 -3.18
C ALA A 98 31.87 7.91 -1.66
N ARG A 99 31.58 9.17 -1.26
CA ARG A 99 31.29 9.49 0.15
C ARG A 99 29.93 8.89 0.53
N PHE A 100 29.84 8.29 1.72
CA PHE A 100 28.59 7.71 2.22
C PHE A 100 27.44 8.71 2.22
N ALA A 101 27.64 9.92 2.71
CA ALA A 101 26.60 10.95 2.75
C ALA A 101 26.00 11.27 1.36
N THR A 102 26.82 11.21 0.31
CA THR A 102 26.35 11.45 -1.08
C THR A 102 25.50 10.27 -1.57
N TYR A 103 25.93 9.05 -1.28
CA TYR A 103 25.18 7.83 -1.63
C TYR A 103 23.87 7.74 -0.86
N ALA A 104 23.94 7.88 0.46
CA ALA A 104 22.78 7.88 1.34
C ALA A 104 21.76 8.97 0.93
N GLY A 105 22.25 10.18 0.62
CA GLY A 105 21.41 11.26 0.15
C GLY A 105 20.57 10.89 -1.07
N LYS A 106 21.11 10.18 -2.05
CA LYS A 106 20.38 9.67 -3.22
C LYS A 106 19.39 8.57 -2.84
N CYS A 107 19.78 7.65 -1.96
CA CYS A 107 18.90 6.59 -1.48
C CYS A 107 17.68 7.15 -0.74
N LEU A 108 17.89 8.11 0.16
CA LEU A 108 16.81 8.79 0.88
C LEU A 108 15.85 9.50 -0.09
N GLN A 109 16.40 10.27 -1.05
CA GLN A 109 15.58 10.96 -2.05
C GLN A 109 14.75 9.98 -2.87
N ASN A 110 15.34 8.88 -3.31
CA ASN A 110 14.63 7.87 -4.07
C ASN A 110 13.49 7.23 -3.24
N GLU A 111 13.71 6.91 -1.97
CA GLU A 111 12.70 6.33 -1.10
C GLU A 111 11.51 7.30 -0.89
N ILE A 112 11.80 8.58 -0.64
CA ILE A 112 10.77 9.62 -0.51
C ILE A 112 9.99 9.78 -1.82
N LEU A 113 10.66 9.81 -2.97
CA LEU A 113 9.98 9.92 -4.27
C LEU A 113 9.13 8.67 -4.58
N MET A 114 9.59 7.48 -4.19
CA MET A 114 8.80 6.25 -4.32
C MET A 114 7.54 6.29 -3.46
N TYR A 115 7.64 6.80 -2.24
CA TYR A 115 6.49 7.04 -1.38
C TYR A 115 5.46 7.97 -2.02
N PHE A 116 5.88 9.13 -2.54
CA PHE A 116 4.95 10.04 -3.22
C PHE A 116 4.31 9.43 -4.47
N ARG A 117 5.06 8.61 -5.22
CA ARG A 117 4.49 7.89 -6.37
C ARG A 117 3.44 6.87 -5.93
N SER A 118 3.67 6.17 -4.82
CA SER A 118 2.69 5.25 -4.23
C SER A 118 1.44 5.99 -3.76
N GLN A 119 1.61 7.08 -3.01
CA GLN A 119 0.49 7.93 -2.58
C GLN A 119 -0.34 8.46 -3.76
N LYS A 120 0.33 8.86 -4.85
CA LYS A 120 -0.38 9.33 -6.04
C LYS A 120 -1.24 8.25 -6.68
N LYS A 121 -0.86 6.97 -6.59
CA LYS A 121 -1.68 5.86 -7.12
C LYS A 121 -2.94 5.67 -6.28
N THR A 122 -2.86 5.84 -4.97
CA THR A 122 -3.99 5.66 -4.04
C THR A 122 -4.81 6.94 -3.81
N SER A 123 -4.37 8.08 -4.33
CA SER A 123 -5.06 9.37 -4.13
C SER A 123 -6.48 9.45 -4.73
N GLY A 124 -6.83 8.52 -5.61
CA GLY A 124 -8.18 8.38 -6.17
C GLY A 124 -9.03 7.33 -5.47
N GLU A 125 -8.52 6.66 -4.46
CA GLU A 125 -9.27 5.68 -3.69
C GLU A 125 -10.22 6.41 -2.73
N VAL A 126 -11.47 5.93 -2.66
CA VAL A 126 -12.50 6.43 -1.76
C VAL A 126 -12.88 5.29 -0.83
N TYR A 127 -12.98 5.57 0.46
CA TYR A 127 -13.39 4.55 1.42
C TYR A 127 -14.88 4.23 1.24
N ILE A 128 -15.21 2.95 1.27
CA ILE A 128 -16.59 2.48 1.07
C ILE A 128 -17.57 3.01 2.13
N ASN A 129 -17.04 3.38 3.30
CA ASN A 129 -17.81 3.96 4.41
C ASN A 129 -17.79 5.50 4.41
N ASP A 130 -17.15 6.15 3.42
CA ASP A 130 -17.17 7.60 3.36
C ASP A 130 -18.59 8.11 3.06
N PRO A 131 -19.05 9.16 3.75
CA PRO A 131 -20.34 9.74 3.49
C PRO A 131 -20.33 10.45 2.13
N ILE A 132 -21.30 10.13 1.29
CA ILE A 132 -21.53 10.77 -0.02
C ILE A 132 -22.50 11.92 0.13
N ASP A 133 -23.56 11.70 0.92
CA ASP A 133 -24.67 12.63 1.12
C ASP A 133 -25.35 12.36 2.46
N THR A 134 -26.34 13.14 2.78
CA THR A 134 -27.15 12.97 3.98
C THR A 134 -28.60 12.72 3.54
N ASP A 135 -29.24 11.71 4.11
CA ASP A 135 -30.64 11.43 3.83
C ASP A 135 -31.56 12.54 4.39
N LYS A 136 -32.87 12.45 4.12
CA LYS A 136 -33.87 13.42 4.58
C LYS A 136 -34.01 13.47 6.11
N ASP A 137 -33.56 12.42 6.78
CA ASP A 137 -33.65 12.27 8.25
C ASP A 137 -32.33 12.69 8.93
N GLY A 138 -31.32 13.12 8.16
CA GLY A 138 -30.04 13.61 8.67
C GLY A 138 -28.99 12.51 8.88
N ASN A 139 -29.24 11.26 8.42
CA ASN A 139 -28.26 10.19 8.53
C ASN A 139 -27.28 10.24 7.36
N PRO A 140 -25.99 9.95 7.58
CA PRO A 140 -25.00 9.91 6.50
C PRO A 140 -25.28 8.73 5.56
N LEU A 141 -25.42 9.01 4.27
CA LEU A 141 -25.50 8.01 3.21
C LEU A 141 -24.10 7.69 2.73
N THR A 142 -23.68 6.45 2.82
CA THR A 142 -22.35 5.98 2.47
C THR A 142 -22.34 5.23 1.13
N TYR A 143 -21.13 5.02 0.56
CA TYR A 143 -21.00 4.23 -0.68
C TYR A 143 -21.55 2.81 -0.51
N ILE A 144 -21.37 2.17 0.65
CA ILE A 144 -21.87 0.82 0.92
C ILE A 144 -23.40 0.73 0.85
N ASP A 145 -24.12 1.82 1.18
CA ASP A 145 -25.58 1.85 1.14
C ASP A 145 -26.12 1.92 -0.29
N ILE A 146 -25.32 2.44 -1.23
CA ILE A 146 -25.68 2.59 -2.65
C ILE A 146 -25.24 1.38 -3.46
N ILE A 147 -24.09 0.78 -3.14
CA ILE A 147 -23.57 -0.40 -3.83
C ILE A 147 -24.39 -1.61 -3.39
N LYS A 148 -25.52 -1.82 -4.06
CA LYS A 148 -26.34 -3.02 -3.88
C LYS A 148 -25.99 -4.04 -4.95
N ILE A 149 -25.73 -5.25 -4.53
CA ILE A 149 -25.83 -6.42 -5.40
C ILE A 149 -27.25 -6.92 -5.19
N ASP A 150 -28.09 -6.81 -6.22
CA ASP A 150 -29.42 -7.43 -6.18
C ASP A 150 -29.22 -8.94 -6.11
N ASP A 151 -29.48 -9.52 -4.94
CA ASP A 151 -29.45 -10.95 -4.75
C ASP A 151 -30.68 -11.56 -5.45
N ASN A 152 -30.50 -11.96 -6.69
CA ASN A 152 -31.53 -12.65 -7.51
C ASN A 152 -31.52 -14.16 -7.23
N ILE A 153 -31.34 -14.57 -5.96
CA ILE A 153 -31.26 -15.98 -5.56
C ILE A 153 -32.47 -16.77 -6.03
N ALA A 154 -33.68 -16.16 -5.97
CA ALA A 154 -34.91 -16.80 -6.42
C ALA A 154 -34.92 -17.01 -7.92
N GLU A 155 -34.50 -16.01 -8.69
CA GLU A 155 -34.43 -16.09 -10.18
C GLU A 155 -33.34 -17.07 -10.63
N ASP A 156 -32.18 -17.06 -9.98
CA ASP A 156 -31.09 -18.00 -10.23
C ASP A 156 -31.48 -19.45 -9.92
N LEU A 157 -32.24 -19.65 -8.83
CA LEU A 157 -32.75 -20.97 -8.47
C LEU A 157 -33.78 -21.45 -9.48
N ASP A 158 -34.72 -20.58 -9.89
CA ASP A 158 -35.72 -20.91 -10.89
C ASP A 158 -35.08 -21.23 -12.26
N ALA A 159 -34.07 -20.44 -12.67
CA ALA A 159 -33.29 -20.71 -13.87
C ALA A 159 -32.57 -22.08 -13.81
N LYS A 160 -31.98 -22.45 -12.66
CA LYS A 160 -31.35 -23.76 -12.45
C LYS A 160 -32.36 -24.91 -12.51
N ILE A 161 -33.52 -24.75 -11.84
CA ILE A 161 -34.59 -25.74 -11.86
C ILE A 161 -35.12 -25.93 -13.30
N THR A 162 -35.42 -24.84 -13.99
CA THR A 162 -35.93 -24.85 -15.36
C THR A 162 -34.89 -25.45 -16.32
N GLY A 163 -33.61 -25.08 -16.21
CA GLY A 163 -32.52 -25.65 -16.97
C GLY A 163 -32.38 -27.17 -16.74
N THR A 164 -32.47 -27.63 -15.48
CA THR A 164 -32.42 -29.07 -15.17
C THR A 164 -33.63 -29.83 -15.77
N LYS A 165 -34.83 -29.25 -15.73
CA LYS A 165 -36.04 -29.83 -16.38
C LYS A 165 -35.85 -29.92 -17.89
N ALA A 166 -35.36 -28.85 -18.51
CA ALA A 166 -35.11 -28.82 -19.97
C ALA A 166 -34.12 -29.91 -20.40
N LEU A 167 -32.99 -30.04 -19.66
CA LEU A 167 -32.00 -31.09 -19.94
C LEU A 167 -32.60 -32.50 -19.80
N ARG A 168 -33.49 -32.72 -18.81
CA ARG A 168 -34.19 -34.01 -18.63
C ARG A 168 -35.13 -34.31 -19.79
N ILE A 169 -35.89 -33.31 -20.27
CA ILE A 169 -36.77 -33.44 -21.44
C ILE A 169 -35.93 -33.77 -22.70
N ILE A 170 -34.85 -33.04 -22.95
CA ILE A 170 -33.94 -33.31 -24.07
C ILE A 170 -33.40 -34.75 -24.01
N ALA A 171 -33.12 -35.26 -22.83
CA ALA A 171 -32.61 -36.62 -22.67
C ALA A 171 -33.66 -37.73 -22.92
N ASN A 172 -34.93 -37.47 -22.53
CA ASN A 172 -35.95 -38.52 -22.50
C ASN A 172 -36.94 -38.47 -23.67
N GLU A 173 -37.24 -37.27 -24.21
CA GLU A 173 -38.32 -37.06 -25.17
C GLU A 173 -37.81 -36.90 -26.60
N LEU A 174 -36.54 -36.53 -26.82
CA LEU A 174 -35.99 -36.31 -28.14
C LEU A 174 -35.30 -37.55 -28.71
N ASP A 175 -35.49 -37.75 -30.02
CA ASP A 175 -34.73 -38.75 -30.76
C ASP A 175 -33.23 -38.49 -30.73
N GLU A 176 -32.43 -39.51 -30.99
CA GLU A 176 -30.95 -39.44 -30.91
C GLU A 176 -30.38 -38.33 -31.83
N ARG A 177 -30.98 -38.16 -33.01
CA ARG A 177 -30.62 -37.13 -34.01
C ARG A 177 -31.03 -35.74 -33.54
N GLU A 178 -32.21 -35.57 -33.04
CA GLU A 178 -32.74 -34.30 -32.51
C GLU A 178 -31.92 -33.82 -31.28
N ARG A 179 -31.63 -34.77 -30.38
CA ARG A 179 -30.77 -34.54 -29.20
C ARG A 179 -29.39 -34.04 -29.60
N ALA A 180 -28.77 -34.70 -30.61
CA ALA A 180 -27.46 -34.30 -31.11
C ALA A 180 -27.49 -32.87 -31.71
N ILE A 181 -28.55 -32.52 -32.42
CA ILE A 181 -28.74 -31.17 -33.00
C ILE A 181 -28.80 -30.13 -31.88
N ILE A 182 -29.65 -30.36 -30.85
CA ILE A 182 -29.83 -29.44 -29.75
C ILE A 182 -28.52 -29.28 -28.94
N ILE A 183 -27.86 -30.39 -28.60
CA ILE A 183 -26.59 -30.36 -27.85
C ILE A 183 -25.53 -29.56 -28.60
N LEU A 184 -25.39 -29.76 -29.90
CA LEU A 184 -24.40 -29.03 -30.70
C LEU A 184 -24.77 -27.56 -30.90
N ARG A 185 -26.04 -27.28 -31.13
CA ARG A 185 -26.53 -25.93 -31.37
C ARG A 185 -26.42 -25.01 -30.17
N TYR A 186 -26.68 -25.53 -28.99
CA TYR A 186 -26.67 -24.75 -27.72
C TYR A 186 -25.42 -25.01 -26.85
N GLY A 187 -24.53 -25.88 -27.29
CA GLY A 187 -23.29 -26.15 -26.56
C GLY A 187 -23.47 -26.86 -25.21
N LEU A 188 -24.54 -27.67 -25.06
CA LEU A 188 -24.91 -28.31 -23.79
C LEU A 188 -23.92 -29.39 -23.31
N SER A 189 -22.97 -29.77 -24.13
CA SER A 189 -21.90 -30.73 -23.80
C SER A 189 -20.62 -30.05 -23.26
N GLY A 190 -20.68 -28.75 -22.88
CA GLY A 190 -19.48 -27.99 -22.46
C GLY A 190 -18.60 -27.50 -23.61
N LYS A 191 -19.02 -27.72 -24.86
CA LYS A 191 -18.37 -27.18 -26.06
C LYS A 191 -19.09 -25.89 -26.49
N PRO A 192 -18.41 -24.97 -27.20
CA PRO A 192 -19.07 -23.76 -27.70
C PRO A 192 -20.22 -24.13 -28.66
N ALA A 193 -21.28 -23.33 -28.60
CA ALA A 193 -22.43 -23.44 -29.51
C ALA A 193 -22.00 -23.21 -30.96
N ILE A 194 -22.54 -24.01 -31.88
CA ILE A 194 -22.23 -23.92 -33.32
C ILE A 194 -23.46 -23.51 -34.14
N THR A 195 -23.21 -22.98 -35.35
CA THR A 195 -24.30 -22.51 -36.25
C THR A 195 -25.11 -23.67 -36.85
N GLN A 196 -26.35 -23.41 -37.25
CA GLN A 196 -27.18 -24.42 -37.90
C GLN A 196 -26.53 -25.04 -39.15
N ARG A 197 -25.79 -24.22 -39.92
CA ARG A 197 -25.05 -24.68 -41.09
C ARG A 197 -23.96 -25.68 -40.74
N GLU A 198 -23.23 -25.42 -39.67
CA GLU A 198 -22.20 -26.32 -39.17
C GLU A 198 -22.77 -27.60 -38.55
N VAL A 199 -23.92 -27.50 -37.85
CA VAL A 199 -24.64 -28.68 -37.37
C VAL A 199 -25.06 -29.56 -38.55
N ALA A 200 -25.65 -28.98 -39.63
CA ALA A 200 -26.05 -29.70 -40.82
C ALA A 200 -24.87 -30.38 -41.52
N GLN A 201 -23.68 -29.77 -41.53
CA GLN A 201 -22.46 -30.37 -42.09
C GLN A 201 -21.94 -31.54 -41.27
N ARG A 202 -22.12 -31.52 -39.93
CA ARG A 202 -21.65 -32.59 -39.01
C ARG A 202 -22.58 -33.81 -38.97
N LEU A 203 -23.86 -33.62 -39.21
CA LEU A 203 -24.87 -34.65 -39.04
C LEU A 203 -25.40 -35.17 -40.39
N LYS A 204 -24.65 -34.94 -41.47
CA LYS A 204 -24.93 -35.47 -42.80
C LYS A 204 -25.05 -36.97 -42.80
#